data_51602249a1fbd6d1239fdf3cd55a7f94
#
_entry.id   51602249a1fbd6d1239fdf3cd55a7f94
#
_cell.length_a   1.000
_cell.length_b   1.000
_cell.length_c   1.000
_cell.angle_alpha   90.00
_cell.angle_beta   90.00
_cell.angle_gamma   90.00
#
_symmetry.space_group_name_H-M   'P 1'
#
loop_
_entity.id
_entity.type
_entity.pdbx_description
1 polymer ?
#
loop_
_entity_poly.entity_id
_entity_poly.type
_entity_poly.pdbx_seq_one_letter_code
_entity_poly.pdbx_strand_id
1 'polypeptide(L)'
;MFTRLGSERGAAAVEFALVVPVLLLLLLGIIEFGRAYNTQIELSGAAREAARVMAVRNDATAAKAAAQAAAPSLNPALTTGQITIGLSNGSSCAANASTTYPVVTVTAAYPLKFLTGMFGSTITITGKSSMQCGG
;
A
#
# COMPACT_ATOMS: atom_id res chain seq x y z
N MET A 1 45.02 37.18 31.11
CA MET A 1 43.69 36.60 31.41
C MET A 1 43.11 36.10 30.11
N PHE A 2 43.39 34.85 29.75
CA PHE A 2 42.95 34.28 28.46
C PHE A 2 41.57 33.67 28.65
N THR A 3 40.59 34.25 28.01
CA THR A 3 39.20 33.83 28.02
C THR A 3 39.05 32.52 27.23
N ARG A 4 38.84 31.40 27.92
CA ARG A 4 38.49 30.08 27.38
C ARG A 4 37.02 30.02 26.93
N LEU A 5 36.53 30.96 26.15
CA LEU A 5 35.15 31.01 25.69
C LEU A 5 34.92 30.30 24.32
N GLY A 6 35.99 29.71 23.73
CA GLY A 6 35.90 29.10 22.39
C GLY A 6 35.67 27.61 22.40
N SER A 7 35.96 26.85 23.49
CA SER A 7 35.93 25.39 23.46
C SER A 7 34.53 24.76 23.64
N GLU A 8 33.66 25.39 24.40
CA GLU A 8 32.32 24.87 24.67
C GLU A 8 31.38 25.01 23.46
N ARG A 9 31.51 26.10 22.70
CA ARG A 9 30.76 26.29 21.46
C ARG A 9 31.15 25.28 20.37
N GLY A 10 32.45 24.94 20.32
CA GLY A 10 32.94 23.91 19.39
C GLY A 10 32.47 22.51 19.75
N ALA A 11 32.45 22.17 21.04
CA ALA A 11 31.95 20.88 21.51
C ALA A 11 30.47 20.71 21.24
N ALA A 12 29.64 21.70 21.53
CA ALA A 12 28.22 21.70 21.23
C ALA A 12 27.93 21.59 19.73
N ALA A 13 28.72 22.24 18.88
CA ALA A 13 28.58 22.15 17.42
C ALA A 13 28.89 20.73 16.89
N VAL A 14 29.89 20.06 17.45
CA VAL A 14 30.23 18.67 17.08
C VAL A 14 29.13 17.71 17.54
N GLU A 15 28.62 17.87 18.76
CA GLU A 15 27.53 17.08 19.29
C GLU A 15 26.27 17.23 18.44
N PHE A 16 25.91 18.46 18.08
CA PHE A 16 24.79 18.73 17.18
C PHE A 16 24.98 18.11 15.81
N ALA A 17 26.17 18.24 15.23
CA ALA A 17 26.50 17.66 13.93
C ALA A 17 26.39 16.11 13.89
N LEU A 18 26.58 15.43 15.01
CA LEU A 18 26.40 13.99 15.13
C LEU A 18 24.95 13.58 15.33
N VAL A 19 24.17 14.40 16.05
CA VAL A 19 22.74 14.09 16.35
C VAL A 19 21.84 14.36 15.16
N VAL A 20 22.07 15.45 14.42
CA VAL A 20 21.21 15.86 13.30
C VAL A 20 21.06 14.77 12.21
N PRO A 21 22.12 14.12 11.73
CA PRO A 21 21.97 13.04 10.74
C PRO A 21 21.09 11.89 11.23
N VAL A 22 21.21 11.52 12.50
CA VAL A 22 20.39 10.45 13.10
C VAL A 22 18.92 10.86 13.17
N LEU A 23 18.63 12.11 13.57
CA LEU A 23 17.26 12.64 13.59
C LEU A 23 16.66 12.69 12.18
N LEU A 24 17.43 13.10 11.17
CA LEU A 24 16.96 13.12 9.77
C LEU A 24 16.69 11.72 9.25
N LEU A 25 17.52 10.74 9.58
CA LEU A 25 17.28 9.33 9.22
C LEU A 25 15.99 8.80 9.85
N LEU A 26 15.74 9.09 11.12
CA LEU A 26 14.50 8.74 11.80
C LEU A 26 13.29 9.40 11.15
N LEU A 27 13.38 10.70 10.85
CA LEU A 27 12.30 11.44 10.21
C LEU A 27 11.96 10.86 8.82
N LEU A 28 12.98 10.59 8.00
CA LEU A 28 12.80 9.96 6.70
C LEU A 28 12.19 8.56 6.82
N GLY A 29 12.63 7.78 7.80
CA GLY A 29 12.04 6.47 8.09
C GLY A 29 10.56 6.56 8.42
N ILE A 30 10.15 7.49 9.27
CA ILE A 30 8.74 7.71 9.64
C ILE A 30 7.91 8.08 8.41
N ILE A 31 8.43 8.95 7.54
CA ILE A 31 7.73 9.36 6.31
C ILE A 31 7.55 8.16 5.36
N GLU A 32 8.59 7.36 5.15
CA GLU A 32 8.53 6.18 4.27
C GLU A 32 7.53 5.14 4.79
N PHE A 33 7.58 4.84 6.09
CA PHE A 33 6.62 3.92 6.72
C PHE A 33 5.19 4.45 6.66
N GLY A 34 4.99 5.74 6.91
CA GLY A 34 3.68 6.38 6.81
C GLY A 34 3.08 6.26 5.41
N ARG A 35 3.89 6.47 4.38
CA ARG A 35 3.47 6.28 2.97
C ARG A 35 3.13 4.83 2.66
N ALA A 36 3.98 3.89 3.06
CA ALA A 36 3.73 2.46 2.85
C ALA A 36 2.45 2.00 3.55
N TYR A 37 2.22 2.44 4.78
CA TYR A 37 1.02 2.12 5.55
C TYR A 37 -0.24 2.71 4.91
N ASN A 38 -0.19 3.97 4.45
CA ASN A 38 -1.32 4.58 3.75
C ASN A 38 -1.66 3.83 2.45
N THR A 39 -0.65 3.48 1.66
CA THR A 39 -0.82 2.65 0.46
C THR A 39 -1.44 1.29 0.79
N GLN A 40 -1.05 0.65 1.88
CA GLN A 40 -1.62 -0.62 2.34
C GLN A 40 -3.11 -0.50 2.66
N ILE A 41 -3.52 0.58 3.33
CA ILE A 41 -4.93 0.84 3.64
C ILE A 41 -5.74 1.03 2.35
N GLU A 42 -5.25 1.85 1.43
CA GLU A 42 -5.92 2.08 0.14
C GLU A 42 -6.06 0.81 -0.69
N LEU A 43 -5.01 0.02 -0.82
CA LEU A 43 -5.05 -1.24 -1.56
C LEU A 43 -6.01 -2.26 -0.93
N SER A 44 -6.07 -2.29 0.38
CA SER A 44 -7.02 -3.15 1.10
C SER A 44 -8.47 -2.70 0.87
N GLY A 45 -8.71 -1.40 0.82
CA GLY A 45 -10.00 -0.80 0.46
C GLY A 45 -10.37 -1.11 -0.99
N ALA A 46 -9.43 -0.92 -1.91
CA ALA A 46 -9.60 -1.21 -3.34
C ALA A 46 -9.93 -2.68 -3.59
N ALA A 47 -9.20 -3.61 -2.95
CA ALA A 47 -9.47 -5.03 -3.06
C ALA A 47 -10.85 -5.41 -2.51
N ARG A 48 -11.29 -4.77 -1.42
CA ARG A 48 -12.62 -5.00 -0.84
C ARG A 48 -13.73 -4.53 -1.75
N GLU A 49 -13.60 -3.33 -2.33
CA GLU A 49 -14.60 -2.79 -3.24
C GLU A 49 -14.69 -3.61 -4.53
N ALA A 50 -13.56 -4.01 -5.09
CA ALA A 50 -13.53 -4.91 -6.25
C ALA A 50 -14.18 -6.27 -5.95
N ALA A 51 -13.89 -6.87 -4.79
CA ALA A 51 -14.50 -8.12 -4.37
C ALA A 51 -16.02 -8.00 -4.25
N ARG A 52 -16.51 -6.88 -3.70
CA ARG A 52 -17.93 -6.58 -3.59
C ARG A 52 -18.59 -6.46 -4.97
N VAL A 53 -18.00 -5.69 -5.87
CA VAL A 53 -18.54 -5.52 -7.23
C VAL A 53 -18.56 -6.84 -7.99
N MET A 54 -17.48 -7.63 -7.88
CA MET A 54 -17.42 -8.96 -8.52
C MET A 54 -18.45 -9.93 -7.95
N ALA A 55 -18.62 -9.93 -6.62
CA ALA A 55 -19.59 -10.82 -5.95
C ALA A 55 -21.05 -10.54 -6.34
N VAL A 56 -21.38 -9.26 -6.57
CA VAL A 56 -22.75 -8.82 -6.88
C VAL A 56 -23.05 -8.81 -8.38
N ARG A 57 -22.09 -8.32 -9.19
CA ARG A 57 -22.31 -8.10 -10.63
C ARG A 57 -21.73 -9.20 -11.51
N ASN A 58 -20.85 -10.04 -10.99
CA ASN A 58 -20.12 -11.05 -11.77
C ASN A 58 -19.42 -10.44 -13.00
N ASP A 59 -18.88 -9.23 -12.87
CA ASP A 59 -18.22 -8.48 -13.92
C ASP A 59 -16.81 -8.08 -13.45
N ALA A 60 -15.81 -8.77 -14.00
CA ALA A 60 -14.41 -8.52 -13.66
C ALA A 60 -13.90 -7.15 -14.12
N THR A 61 -14.45 -6.62 -15.23
CA THR A 61 -14.06 -5.30 -15.74
C THR A 61 -14.58 -4.21 -14.81
N ALA A 62 -15.84 -4.29 -14.41
CA ALA A 62 -16.43 -3.37 -13.44
C ALA A 62 -15.75 -3.47 -12.07
N ALA A 63 -15.38 -4.66 -11.63
CA ALA A 63 -14.66 -4.88 -10.37
C ALA A 63 -13.27 -4.23 -10.39
N LYS A 64 -12.51 -4.38 -11.46
CA LYS A 64 -11.20 -3.72 -11.61
C LYS A 64 -11.33 -2.20 -11.66
N ALA A 65 -12.31 -1.66 -12.36
CA ALA A 65 -12.60 -0.23 -12.39
C ALA A 65 -12.96 0.30 -10.99
N ALA A 66 -13.75 -0.44 -10.22
CA ALA A 66 -14.09 -0.09 -8.84
C ALA A 66 -12.85 -0.06 -7.92
N ALA A 67 -11.92 -1.02 -8.10
CA ALA A 67 -10.65 -1.00 -7.37
C ALA A 67 -9.82 0.24 -7.68
N GLN A 68 -9.71 0.63 -8.95
CA GLN A 68 -8.99 1.83 -9.36
C GLN A 68 -9.62 3.10 -8.78
N ALA A 69 -10.95 3.19 -8.80
CA ALA A 69 -11.68 4.32 -8.23
C ALA A 69 -11.55 4.42 -6.70
N ALA A 70 -11.37 3.28 -6.02
CA ALA A 70 -11.21 3.21 -4.57
C ALA A 70 -9.79 3.51 -4.08
N ALA A 71 -8.82 3.70 -4.98
CA ALA A 71 -7.44 4.04 -4.66
C ALA A 71 -6.97 5.30 -5.40
N PRO A 72 -7.60 6.47 -5.18
CA PRO A 72 -7.36 7.68 -5.95
C PRO A 72 -6.05 8.38 -5.63
N SER A 73 -5.44 8.13 -4.46
CA SER A 73 -4.21 8.82 -4.05
C SER A 73 -2.93 8.12 -4.51
N LEU A 74 -3.04 6.96 -5.15
CA LEU A 74 -1.89 6.25 -5.69
C LEU A 74 -1.32 6.99 -6.92
N ASN A 75 -0.01 7.26 -6.90
CA ASN A 75 0.69 7.88 -8.00
C ASN A 75 2.02 7.13 -8.28
N PRO A 76 2.16 6.49 -9.46
CA PRO A 76 1.17 6.35 -10.54
C PRO A 76 -0.09 5.60 -10.13
N ALA A 77 -1.20 5.83 -10.84
CA ALA A 77 -2.49 5.21 -10.55
C ALA A 77 -2.44 3.68 -10.64
N LEU A 78 -3.29 3.01 -9.84
CA LEU A 78 -3.42 1.56 -9.87
C LEU A 78 -3.89 1.09 -11.27
N THR A 79 -3.20 0.14 -11.87
CA THR A 79 -3.52 -0.38 -13.19
C THR A 79 -4.34 -1.68 -13.10
N THR A 80 -5.09 -2.00 -14.15
CA THR A 80 -5.88 -3.24 -14.23
C THR A 80 -5.02 -4.50 -14.16
N GLY A 81 -3.76 -4.44 -14.63
CA GLY A 81 -2.80 -5.54 -14.57
C GLY A 81 -2.28 -5.83 -13.15
N GLN A 82 -2.39 -4.87 -12.24
CA GLN A 82 -2.02 -5.02 -10.83
C GLN A 82 -3.15 -5.61 -9.97
N ILE A 83 -4.33 -5.81 -10.56
CA ILE A 83 -5.52 -6.34 -9.88
C ILE A 83 -5.80 -7.73 -10.41
N THR A 84 -5.67 -8.74 -9.55
CA THR A 84 -5.97 -10.13 -9.84
C THR A 84 -7.27 -10.53 -9.16
N ILE A 85 -8.17 -11.16 -9.91
CA ILE A 85 -9.44 -11.69 -9.42
C ILE A 85 -9.40 -13.21 -9.56
N GLY A 86 -9.49 -13.92 -8.46
CA GLY A 86 -9.57 -15.37 -8.39
C GLY A 86 -10.93 -15.81 -7.86
N LEU A 87 -11.44 -16.89 -8.40
CA LEU A 87 -12.69 -17.52 -7.97
C LEU A 87 -12.42 -18.95 -7.52
N SER A 88 -13.04 -19.38 -6.43
CA SER A 88 -12.81 -20.72 -5.86
C SER A 88 -13.27 -21.87 -6.78
N ASN A 89 -14.21 -21.58 -7.69
CA ASN A 89 -14.70 -22.54 -8.70
C ASN A 89 -14.01 -22.38 -10.07
N GLY A 90 -13.10 -21.42 -10.21
CA GLY A 90 -12.33 -21.14 -11.43
C GLY A 90 -13.09 -20.46 -12.57
N SER A 91 -14.40 -20.20 -12.47
CA SER A 91 -15.20 -19.72 -13.61
C SER A 91 -15.94 -18.40 -13.38
N SER A 92 -16.90 -18.36 -12.50
CA SER A 92 -17.74 -17.17 -12.33
C SER A 92 -18.41 -17.10 -10.95
N CYS A 93 -18.88 -15.91 -10.58
CA CYS A 93 -19.72 -15.68 -9.39
C CYS A 93 -21.19 -16.09 -9.62
N ALA A 94 -21.54 -16.67 -10.77
CA ALA A 94 -22.89 -17.15 -11.00
C ALA A 94 -23.21 -18.33 -10.07
N ALA A 95 -24.45 -18.35 -9.56
CA ALA A 95 -24.94 -19.50 -8.80
C ALA A 95 -24.93 -20.74 -9.68
N ASN A 96 -24.12 -21.73 -9.31
CA ASN A 96 -24.19 -23.04 -9.93
C ASN A 96 -25.33 -23.84 -9.28
N ALA A 97 -25.79 -24.88 -9.94
CA ALA A 97 -26.82 -25.82 -9.43
C ALA A 97 -26.43 -26.50 -8.09
N SER A 98 -25.21 -26.31 -7.63
CA SER A 98 -24.72 -26.73 -6.32
C SER A 98 -24.99 -25.61 -5.29
N THR A 99 -25.47 -25.99 -4.14
CA THR A 99 -25.83 -25.12 -2.99
C THR A 99 -24.67 -24.31 -2.40
N THR A 100 -23.47 -24.40 -2.97
CA THR A 100 -22.29 -23.71 -2.47
C THR A 100 -21.94 -22.53 -3.38
N TYR A 101 -22.08 -21.32 -2.87
CA TYR A 101 -21.65 -20.11 -3.56
C TYR A 101 -20.12 -20.03 -3.61
N PRO A 102 -19.53 -19.73 -4.79
CA PRO A 102 -18.09 -19.55 -4.89
C PRO A 102 -17.61 -18.33 -4.09
N VAL A 103 -16.34 -18.34 -3.71
CA VAL A 103 -15.67 -17.21 -3.08
C VAL A 103 -14.81 -16.51 -4.11
N VAL A 104 -15.02 -15.21 -4.26
CA VAL A 104 -14.12 -14.35 -5.02
C VAL A 104 -13.02 -13.83 -4.10
N THR A 105 -11.80 -13.88 -4.57
CA THR A 105 -10.63 -13.28 -3.91
C THR A 105 -10.01 -12.27 -4.86
N VAL A 106 -9.91 -11.04 -4.42
CA VAL A 106 -9.23 -9.96 -5.16
C VAL A 106 -7.93 -9.63 -4.49
N THR A 107 -6.88 -9.55 -5.27
CA THR A 107 -5.53 -9.15 -4.85
C THR A 107 -5.08 -7.96 -5.69
N ALA A 108 -4.78 -6.85 -5.06
CA ALA A 108 -4.17 -5.67 -5.67
C ALA A 108 -2.71 -5.58 -5.21
N ALA A 109 -1.76 -5.65 -6.15
CA ALA A 109 -0.33 -5.58 -5.88
C ALA A 109 0.24 -4.30 -6.50
N TYR A 110 0.85 -3.46 -5.67
CA TYR A 110 1.35 -2.15 -6.08
C TYR A 110 2.83 -1.96 -5.73
N PRO A 111 3.69 -1.62 -6.71
CA PRO A 111 5.08 -1.33 -6.46
C PRO A 111 5.25 0.11 -5.94
N LEU A 112 5.43 0.25 -4.63
CA LEU A 112 5.72 1.53 -4.00
C LEU A 112 7.21 1.84 -4.12
N LYS A 113 7.54 3.00 -4.71
CA LYS A 113 8.91 3.51 -4.78
C LYS A 113 9.26 4.25 -3.48
N PHE A 114 10.44 3.95 -2.93
CA PHE A 114 10.99 4.72 -1.81
C PHE A 114 11.45 6.10 -2.29
N LEU A 115 11.26 7.11 -1.44
CA LEU A 115 11.69 8.49 -1.72
C LEU A 115 13.20 8.63 -1.64
N THR A 116 13.82 7.95 -0.69
CA THR A 116 15.24 8.10 -0.38
C THR A 116 16.12 7.04 -1.03
N GLY A 117 15.55 5.92 -1.49
CA GLY A 117 16.32 4.78 -1.99
C GLY A 117 17.18 4.07 -0.94
N MET A 118 17.13 4.48 0.34
CA MET A 118 17.95 3.93 1.43
C MET A 118 17.59 2.48 1.77
N PHE A 119 16.31 2.10 1.58
CA PHE A 119 15.79 0.76 1.85
C PHE A 119 15.56 -0.05 0.56
N GLY A 120 16.21 0.32 -0.54
CA GLY A 120 16.02 -0.25 -1.86
C GLY A 120 15.26 0.69 -2.80
N SER A 121 14.96 0.23 -4.02
CA SER A 121 14.28 1.05 -5.03
C SER A 121 12.76 0.98 -4.91
N THR A 122 12.21 -0.20 -4.64
CA THR A 122 10.77 -0.47 -4.59
C THR A 122 10.44 -1.58 -3.61
N ILE A 123 9.24 -1.48 -3.01
CA ILE A 123 8.62 -2.55 -2.23
C ILE A 123 7.24 -2.83 -2.81
N THR A 124 6.83 -4.08 -2.93
CA THR A 124 5.48 -4.44 -3.37
C THR A 124 4.55 -4.46 -2.17
N ILE A 125 3.55 -3.58 -2.17
CA ILE A 125 2.48 -3.54 -1.19
C ILE A 125 1.28 -4.29 -1.79
N THR A 126 0.65 -5.16 -0.99
CA THR A 126 -0.44 -6.02 -1.46
C THR A 126 -1.67 -5.86 -0.59
N GLY A 127 -2.78 -5.46 -1.20
CA GLY A 127 -4.11 -5.49 -0.60
C GLY A 127 -4.86 -6.74 -1.06
N LYS A 128 -5.53 -7.44 -0.15
CA LYS A 128 -6.29 -8.65 -0.45
C LYS A 128 -7.62 -8.64 0.26
N SER A 129 -8.67 -9.08 -0.44
CA SER A 129 -10.01 -9.26 0.13
C SER A 129 -10.70 -10.46 -0.50
N SER A 130 -11.52 -11.14 0.28
CA SER A 130 -12.34 -12.25 -0.20
C SER A 130 -13.79 -12.02 0.20
N MET A 131 -14.71 -12.39 -0.70
CA MET A 131 -16.15 -12.26 -0.49
C MET A 131 -16.88 -13.44 -1.12
N GLN A 132 -17.96 -13.87 -0.50
CA GLN A 132 -18.82 -14.91 -1.09
C GLN A 132 -19.67 -14.31 -2.20
N CYS A 133 -19.81 -14.99 -3.31
CA CYS A 133 -20.66 -14.58 -4.42
C CYS A 133 -22.14 -14.65 -4.04
N GLY A 134 -22.96 -13.77 -4.61
CA GLY A 134 -24.41 -13.78 -4.36
C GLY A 134 -24.82 -13.11 -3.04
N GLY A 135 -23.90 -12.39 -2.38
CA GLY A 135 -24.15 -11.60 -1.16
C GLY A 135 -24.70 -10.21 -1.47
#